data_5b9b215a6645491569bcce9951986923
#
_entry.id   5b9b215a6645491569bcce9951986923
#
_cell.length_a   1.000
_cell.length_b   1.000
_cell.length_c   1.000
_cell.angle_alpha   90.00
_cell.angle_beta   90.00
_cell.angle_gamma   90.00
#
_symmetry.space_group_name_H-M   'P 1'
#
loop_
_entity.id
_entity.type
_entity.pdbx_description
1 polymer ?
#
loop_
_entity_poly.entity_id
_entity_poly.type
_entity_poly.pdbx_seq_one_letter_code
_entity_poly.pdbx_strand_id
1 'polypeptide(L)'
;MFRAALFLVVLLLVGATSASAAAPVVPVHSQQALKRKLPLLAYVPTRVGSGFRYYKWATTTRPALRIWFRDKAAREFTFIATFQNSACAAGREKTFQLDGNKVYWSHTANEQQAWRCLVRSGRTVRLTVATPIPPTTFADVGIGRIAASGRYVG
;
A
#
# COMPACT_ATOMS: atom_id res chain seq x y z
N MET A 1 57.92 -41.88 -19.07
CA MET A 1 56.55 -41.58 -19.50
C MET A 1 55.86 -40.81 -18.39
N PHE A 2 55.86 -39.47 -18.45
CA PHE A 2 55.17 -38.61 -17.49
C PHE A 2 53.87 -38.12 -18.08
N ARG A 3 52.71 -38.47 -17.50
CA ARG A 3 51.40 -37.95 -17.84
C ARG A 3 51.12 -36.73 -16.96
N ALA A 4 51.15 -35.55 -17.58
CA ALA A 4 50.69 -34.30 -16.93
C ALA A 4 49.18 -34.29 -16.92
N ALA A 5 48.59 -34.26 -15.71
CA ALA A 5 47.15 -34.05 -15.53
C ALA A 5 46.89 -32.52 -15.49
N LEU A 6 46.17 -32.03 -16.47
CA LEU A 6 45.72 -30.64 -16.54
C LEU A 6 44.47 -30.47 -15.68
N PHE A 7 44.56 -29.81 -14.51
CA PHE A 7 43.43 -29.45 -13.72
C PHE A 7 42.81 -28.13 -14.25
N LEU A 8 41.65 -28.25 -14.86
CA LEU A 8 40.86 -27.13 -15.32
C LEU A 8 40.06 -26.59 -14.13
N VAL A 9 40.49 -25.47 -13.55
CA VAL A 9 39.76 -24.77 -12.49
C VAL A 9 38.71 -23.89 -13.16
N VAL A 10 37.44 -24.33 -13.15
CA VAL A 10 36.31 -23.53 -13.59
C VAL A 10 35.92 -22.59 -12.45
N LEU A 11 36.29 -21.31 -12.55
CA LEU A 11 35.81 -20.26 -11.65
C LEU A 11 34.36 -19.95 -12.01
N LEU A 12 33.41 -20.47 -11.24
CA LEU A 12 32.01 -20.04 -11.25
C LEU A 12 31.90 -18.64 -10.62
N LEU A 13 31.91 -17.61 -11.43
CA LEU A 13 31.50 -16.25 -11.04
C LEU A 13 30.00 -16.29 -10.78
N VAL A 14 29.62 -16.50 -9.52
CA VAL A 14 28.25 -16.25 -9.05
C VAL A 14 28.06 -14.74 -9.01
N GLY A 15 27.54 -14.20 -10.11
CA GLY A 15 27.08 -12.81 -10.16
C GLY A 15 25.93 -12.61 -9.20
N ALA A 16 26.20 -12.08 -8.02
CA ALA A 16 25.18 -11.59 -7.12
C ALA A 16 24.51 -10.39 -7.78
N THR A 17 23.40 -10.62 -8.49
CA THR A 17 22.50 -9.57 -8.93
C THR A 17 21.88 -8.97 -7.67
N SER A 18 22.44 -7.85 -7.20
CA SER A 18 21.85 -7.02 -6.17
C SER A 18 20.50 -6.54 -6.69
N ALA A 19 19.41 -7.19 -6.28
CA ALA A 19 18.07 -6.71 -6.54
C ALA A 19 17.97 -5.33 -5.88
N SER A 20 18.00 -4.26 -6.67
CA SER A 20 17.78 -2.91 -6.19
C SER A 20 16.39 -2.87 -5.56
N ALA A 21 16.33 -2.73 -4.24
CA ALA A 21 15.05 -2.61 -3.55
C ALA A 21 14.34 -1.37 -4.09
N ALA A 22 13.14 -1.56 -4.63
CA ALA A 22 12.35 -0.44 -5.15
C ALA A 22 12.18 0.62 -4.05
N ALA A 23 12.36 1.90 -4.42
CA ALA A 23 12.20 3.00 -3.49
C ALA A 23 10.82 2.96 -2.82
N PRO A 24 10.72 3.23 -1.50
CA PRO A 24 9.45 3.17 -0.80
C PRO A 24 8.48 4.23 -1.33
N VAL A 25 7.22 3.84 -1.49
CA VAL A 25 6.14 4.70 -2.00
C VAL A 25 5.91 5.92 -1.10
N VAL A 26 6.05 5.76 0.21
CA VAL A 26 6.06 6.84 1.19
C VAL A 26 7.49 7.00 1.72
N PRO A 27 8.07 8.20 1.74
CA PRO A 27 9.44 8.43 2.20
C PRO A 27 9.69 7.90 3.62
N VAL A 28 10.87 7.32 3.86
CA VAL A 28 11.23 6.68 5.15
C VAL A 28 11.08 7.63 6.34
N HIS A 29 11.52 8.88 6.20
CA HIS A 29 11.37 9.89 7.26
C HIS A 29 9.90 10.16 7.61
N SER A 30 9.01 10.17 6.60
CA SER A 30 7.56 10.28 6.82
C SER A 30 6.99 9.05 7.52
N GLN A 31 7.43 7.84 7.13
CA GLN A 31 7.02 6.60 7.81
C GLN A 31 7.41 6.62 9.29
N GLN A 32 8.62 7.05 9.61
CA GLN A 32 9.09 7.18 10.99
C GLN A 32 8.29 8.22 11.79
N ALA A 33 7.95 9.36 11.19
CA ALA A 33 7.10 10.36 11.81
C ALA A 33 5.68 9.84 12.08
N LEU A 34 5.10 9.10 11.14
CA LEU A 34 3.81 8.42 11.28
C LEU A 34 3.81 7.43 12.44
N LYS A 35 4.83 6.58 12.51
CA LYS A 35 4.98 5.58 13.59
C LYS A 35 5.03 6.23 14.97
N ARG A 36 5.77 7.33 15.10
CA ARG A 36 5.85 8.08 16.37
C ARG A 36 4.51 8.72 16.76
N LYS A 37 3.80 9.29 15.78
CA LYS A 37 2.55 10.04 16.05
C LYS A 37 1.32 9.15 16.19
N LEU A 38 1.25 8.06 15.43
CA LEU A 38 0.11 7.14 15.38
C LEU A 38 0.59 5.67 15.40
N PRO A 39 1.15 5.18 16.51
CA PRO A 39 1.82 3.88 16.56
C PRO A 39 0.94 2.69 16.19
N LEU A 40 -0.38 2.79 16.32
CA LEU A 40 -1.31 1.71 15.93
C LEU A 40 -1.92 1.88 14.54
N LEU A 41 -1.82 3.07 13.95
CA LEU A 41 -2.39 3.39 12.63
C LEU A 41 -1.33 3.73 11.57
N ALA A 42 -0.05 3.52 11.85
CA ALA A 42 1.04 3.78 10.93
C ALA A 42 1.09 2.75 9.79
N TYR A 43 0.06 2.76 8.96
CA TYR A 43 -0.02 1.95 7.75
C TYR A 43 0.27 2.80 6.51
N VAL A 44 1.01 2.25 5.58
CA VAL A 44 1.32 2.89 4.30
C VAL A 44 1.08 1.90 3.15
N PRO A 45 0.62 2.37 1.98
CA PRO A 45 0.55 1.50 0.82
C PRO A 45 1.97 1.18 0.32
N THR A 46 2.17 -0.05 -0.15
CA THR A 46 3.44 -0.47 -0.77
C THR A 46 3.43 -0.30 -2.28
N ARG A 47 2.26 -0.05 -2.85
CA ARG A 47 2.08 0.28 -4.27
C ARG A 47 1.07 1.40 -4.44
N VAL A 48 1.22 2.16 -5.49
CA VAL A 48 0.30 3.21 -5.94
C VAL A 48 0.10 3.07 -7.46
N GLY A 49 -0.92 3.72 -7.99
CA GLY A 49 -1.14 3.75 -9.43
C GLY A 49 0.00 4.44 -10.17
N SER A 50 0.19 4.08 -11.45
CA SER A 50 1.22 4.66 -12.31
C SER A 50 1.11 6.18 -12.36
N GLY A 51 2.24 6.86 -12.20
CA GLY A 51 2.33 8.33 -12.22
C GLY A 51 1.98 9.03 -10.90
N PHE A 52 1.37 8.33 -9.94
CA PHE A 52 1.09 8.89 -8.63
C PHE A 52 2.32 8.86 -7.73
N ARG A 53 2.49 9.92 -6.94
CA ARG A 53 3.59 10.06 -5.98
C ARG A 53 3.05 10.55 -4.65
N TYR A 54 3.74 10.21 -3.59
CA TYR A 54 3.48 10.75 -2.27
C TYR A 54 3.47 12.28 -2.32
N TYR A 55 2.44 12.88 -1.71
CA TYR A 55 2.29 14.32 -1.62
C TYR A 55 2.43 14.82 -0.18
N LYS A 56 1.57 14.36 0.73
CA LYS A 56 1.56 14.75 2.15
C LYS A 56 0.84 13.73 3.00
N TRP A 57 0.94 13.87 4.30
CA TRP A 57 0.07 13.18 5.25
C TRP A 57 -0.46 14.13 6.32
N ALA A 58 -1.55 13.76 6.97
CA ALA A 58 -2.11 14.44 8.13
C ALA A 58 -2.84 13.46 9.05
N THR A 59 -3.08 13.90 10.27
CA THR A 59 -3.91 13.21 11.25
C THR A 59 -5.11 14.08 11.61
N THR A 60 -6.18 13.45 12.09
CA THR A 60 -7.39 14.13 12.56
C THR A 60 -7.52 13.97 14.07
N THR A 61 -8.38 14.80 14.71
CA THR A 61 -8.69 14.72 16.13
C THR A 61 -9.29 13.37 16.54
N ARG A 62 -10.10 12.75 15.70
CA ARG A 62 -10.41 11.31 15.81
C ARG A 62 -9.25 10.57 15.16
N PRO A 63 -8.56 9.64 15.86
CA PRO A 63 -7.35 9.04 15.36
C PRO A 63 -7.56 8.42 13.98
N ALA A 64 -7.13 9.12 12.95
CA ALA A 64 -7.12 8.70 11.58
C ALA A 64 -5.85 9.23 10.92
N LEU A 65 -5.20 8.35 10.18
CA LEU A 65 -4.12 8.72 9.28
C LEU A 65 -4.68 8.93 7.89
N ARG A 66 -4.29 10.03 7.24
CA ARG A 66 -4.57 10.28 5.83
C ARG A 66 -3.26 10.55 5.10
N ILE A 67 -3.05 9.89 3.97
CA ILE A 67 -1.90 10.08 3.08
C ILE A 67 -2.44 10.38 1.70
N TRP A 68 -2.04 11.53 1.12
CA TRP A 68 -2.43 11.95 -0.21
C TRP A 68 -1.35 11.59 -1.21
N PHE A 69 -1.78 11.09 -2.35
CA PHE A 69 -0.97 10.84 -3.53
C PHE A 69 -1.50 11.68 -4.68
N ARG A 70 -0.58 12.28 -5.43
CA ARG A 70 -0.91 13.17 -6.53
C ARG A 70 -0.10 12.80 -7.77
N ASP A 71 -0.69 12.95 -8.95
CA ASP A 71 0.02 12.82 -10.21
C ASP A 71 0.39 14.20 -10.81
N LYS A 72 1.04 14.18 -11.98
CA LYS A 72 1.44 15.41 -12.69
C LYS A 72 0.25 16.27 -13.15
N ALA A 73 -0.92 15.68 -13.34
CA ALA A 73 -2.16 16.38 -13.72
C ALA A 73 -2.97 16.87 -12.49
N ALA A 74 -2.36 16.87 -11.31
CA ALA A 74 -2.98 17.24 -10.03
C ALA A 74 -4.17 16.36 -9.62
N ARG A 75 -4.34 15.18 -10.21
CA ARG A 75 -5.33 14.21 -9.75
C ARG A 75 -4.86 13.58 -8.45
N GLU A 76 -5.75 13.39 -7.52
CA GLU A 76 -5.41 12.89 -6.18
C GLU A 76 -6.22 11.65 -5.82
N PHE A 77 -5.63 10.81 -5.00
CA PHE A 77 -6.35 9.86 -4.17
C PHE A 77 -5.81 9.91 -2.74
N THR A 78 -6.60 9.44 -1.80
CA THR A 78 -6.25 9.40 -0.38
C THR A 78 -6.20 7.96 0.13
N PHE A 79 -5.10 7.59 0.77
CA PHE A 79 -5.01 6.38 1.57
C PHE A 79 -5.31 6.74 3.04
N ILE A 80 -6.22 6.00 3.68
CA ILE A 80 -6.73 6.32 5.01
C ILE A 80 -6.61 5.08 5.89
N ALA A 81 -6.04 5.22 7.10
CA ALA A 81 -6.08 4.21 8.14
C ALA A 81 -6.89 4.73 9.33
N THR A 82 -7.92 4.00 9.74
CA THR A 82 -8.80 4.36 10.85
C THR A 82 -9.09 3.15 11.72
N PHE A 83 -9.46 3.40 12.99
CA PHE A 83 -10.10 2.37 13.80
C PHE A 83 -11.56 2.18 13.37
N GLN A 84 -11.98 0.93 13.34
CA GLN A 84 -13.35 0.51 12.99
C GLN A 84 -13.99 -0.17 14.19
N ASN A 85 -15.13 0.34 14.64
CA ASN A 85 -15.87 -0.22 15.77
C ASN A 85 -17.11 -1.04 15.33
N SER A 86 -17.43 -1.02 14.05
CA SER A 86 -18.54 -1.76 13.43
C SER A 86 -18.01 -2.85 12.50
N ALA A 87 -18.91 -3.61 11.89
CA ALA A 87 -18.54 -4.57 10.85
C ALA A 87 -17.75 -3.88 9.71
N CYS A 88 -16.78 -4.58 9.14
CA CYS A 88 -15.91 -4.05 8.08
C CYS A 88 -16.71 -3.65 6.82
N ALA A 89 -17.84 -4.30 6.58
CA ALA A 89 -18.70 -4.05 5.44
C ALA A 89 -20.17 -4.20 5.84
N ALA A 90 -21.06 -3.49 5.17
CA ALA A 90 -22.49 -3.53 5.40
C ALA A 90 -23.20 -4.66 4.60
N GLY A 91 -22.46 -5.39 3.74
CA GLY A 91 -22.98 -6.51 2.95
C GLY A 91 -23.53 -6.13 1.56
N ARG A 92 -23.38 -4.86 1.17
CA ARG A 92 -23.81 -4.35 -0.16
C ARG A 92 -22.65 -4.07 -1.10
N GLU A 93 -21.44 -4.23 -0.62
CA GLU A 93 -20.22 -3.87 -1.32
C GLU A 93 -19.80 -4.98 -2.29
N LYS A 94 -19.25 -4.58 -3.43
CA LYS A 94 -18.51 -5.49 -4.29
C LYS A 94 -17.26 -5.99 -3.56
N THR A 95 -16.95 -7.27 -3.72
CA THR A 95 -15.86 -7.90 -2.98
C THR A 95 -14.85 -8.51 -3.95
N PHE A 96 -13.57 -8.36 -3.62
CA PHE A 96 -12.44 -8.95 -4.35
C PHE A 96 -11.52 -9.72 -3.41
N GLN A 97 -10.83 -10.73 -3.95
CA GLN A 97 -9.66 -11.34 -3.32
C GLN A 97 -8.41 -10.82 -4.03
N LEU A 98 -7.63 -9.99 -3.36
CA LEU A 98 -6.46 -9.32 -3.92
C LEU A 98 -5.26 -9.51 -2.99
N ASP A 99 -4.18 -10.10 -3.51
CA ASP A 99 -2.95 -10.36 -2.76
C ASP A 99 -3.22 -11.09 -1.41
N GLY A 100 -4.13 -12.07 -1.41
CA GLY A 100 -4.53 -12.83 -0.21
C GLY A 100 -5.44 -12.07 0.77
N ASN A 101 -5.87 -10.85 0.41
CA ASN A 101 -6.74 -10.01 1.25
C ASN A 101 -8.13 -9.89 0.66
N LYS A 102 -9.16 -9.98 1.53
CA LYS A 102 -10.52 -9.60 1.17
C LYS A 102 -10.63 -8.09 1.12
N VAL A 103 -10.99 -7.55 -0.04
CA VAL A 103 -11.13 -6.12 -0.31
C VAL A 103 -12.57 -5.83 -0.70
N TYR A 104 -13.13 -4.78 -0.16
CA TYR A 104 -14.46 -4.29 -0.45
C TYR A 104 -14.36 -3.04 -1.32
N TRP A 105 -15.37 -2.81 -2.13
CA TRP A 105 -15.48 -1.64 -2.99
C TRP A 105 -16.91 -1.11 -3.02
N SER A 106 -17.04 0.20 -3.00
CA SER A 106 -18.30 0.90 -3.23
C SER A 106 -18.06 2.24 -3.91
N HIS A 107 -19.12 2.83 -4.46
CA HIS A 107 -19.08 4.17 -5.01
C HIS A 107 -20.36 4.93 -4.67
N THR A 108 -20.24 6.24 -4.64
CA THR A 108 -21.33 7.24 -4.62
C THR A 108 -21.26 8.02 -5.92
N ALA A 109 -22.12 9.04 -6.08
CA ALA A 109 -22.07 9.93 -7.23
C ALA A 109 -20.74 10.70 -7.37
N ASN A 110 -20.03 10.94 -6.26
CA ASN A 110 -18.88 11.85 -6.21
C ASN A 110 -17.55 11.15 -5.82
N GLU A 111 -17.61 9.92 -5.32
CA GLU A 111 -16.42 9.24 -4.81
C GLU A 111 -16.54 7.72 -4.97
N GLN A 112 -15.43 7.07 -5.27
CA GLN A 112 -15.30 5.64 -5.12
C GLN A 112 -14.29 5.30 -4.02
N GLN A 113 -14.52 4.19 -3.34
CA GLN A 113 -13.69 3.71 -2.25
C GLN A 113 -13.44 2.22 -2.39
N ALA A 114 -12.21 1.80 -2.03
CA ALA A 114 -11.91 0.41 -1.77
C ALA A 114 -11.26 0.29 -0.39
N TRP A 115 -11.58 -0.76 0.36
CA TRP A 115 -11.02 -0.93 1.69
C TRP A 115 -10.89 -2.39 2.08
N ARG A 116 -10.04 -2.63 3.06
CA ARG A 116 -9.95 -3.87 3.82
C ARG A 116 -9.87 -3.59 5.31
N CYS A 117 -10.18 -4.58 6.12
CA CYS A 117 -9.95 -4.53 7.55
C CYS A 117 -8.93 -5.58 7.96
N LEU A 118 -8.24 -5.26 9.05
CA LEU A 118 -7.33 -6.17 9.74
C LEU A 118 -7.40 -5.92 11.24
N VAL A 119 -6.95 -6.88 12.03
CA VAL A 119 -6.88 -6.72 13.49
C VAL A 119 -5.45 -6.42 13.89
N ARG A 120 -5.26 -5.39 14.73
CA ARG A 120 -3.99 -5.06 15.35
C ARG A 120 -4.19 -4.68 16.81
N SER A 121 -3.46 -5.35 17.70
CA SER A 121 -3.55 -5.13 19.16
C SER A 121 -4.99 -5.14 19.68
N GLY A 122 -5.78 -6.13 19.24
CA GLY A 122 -7.19 -6.30 19.62
C GLY A 122 -8.17 -5.27 19.01
N ARG A 123 -7.72 -4.38 18.16
CA ARG A 123 -8.55 -3.37 17.47
C ARG A 123 -8.64 -3.64 15.99
N THR A 124 -9.82 -3.44 15.41
CA THR A 124 -9.99 -3.48 13.97
C THR A 124 -9.50 -2.18 13.36
N VAL A 125 -8.60 -2.30 12.38
CA VAL A 125 -8.11 -1.19 11.56
C VAL A 125 -8.69 -1.35 10.16
N ARG A 126 -9.30 -0.27 9.65
CA ARG A 126 -9.77 -0.18 8.28
C ARG A 126 -8.76 0.63 7.45
N LEU A 127 -8.27 0.04 6.37
CA LEU A 127 -7.44 0.69 5.38
C LEU A 127 -8.30 1.00 4.16
N THR A 128 -8.49 2.27 3.85
CA THR A 128 -9.34 2.75 2.75
C THR A 128 -8.52 3.51 1.73
N VAL A 129 -8.81 3.29 0.46
CA VAL A 129 -8.40 4.16 -0.65
C VAL A 129 -9.63 4.86 -1.17
N ALA A 130 -9.62 6.18 -1.18
CA ALA A 130 -10.71 7.02 -1.66
C ALA A 130 -10.24 7.90 -2.82
N THR A 131 -11.04 7.99 -3.87
CA THR A 131 -10.75 8.82 -5.03
C THR A 131 -12.03 9.49 -5.54
N PRO A 132 -12.00 10.79 -5.90
CA PRO A 132 -13.14 11.48 -6.48
C PRO A 132 -13.57 10.85 -7.80
N ILE A 133 -14.85 11.00 -8.15
CA ILE A 133 -15.44 10.70 -9.45
C ILE A 133 -15.89 12.02 -10.08
N PRO A 134 -15.76 12.20 -11.39
CA PRO A 134 -14.72 11.81 -12.31
C PRO A 134 -13.52 12.78 -12.27
N PRO A 135 -12.45 12.48 -12.92
CA PRO A 135 -12.19 11.34 -13.76
C PRO A 135 -11.50 10.24 -12.96
N THR A 136 -12.13 9.10 -12.85
CA THR A 136 -11.49 7.95 -12.23
C THR A 136 -10.43 7.40 -13.15
N THR A 137 -9.19 7.56 -12.76
CA THR A 137 -8.06 6.91 -13.42
C THR A 137 -7.86 5.48 -12.95
N PHE A 138 -8.64 5.06 -11.96
CA PHE A 138 -8.58 3.73 -11.39
C PHE A 138 -9.84 2.94 -11.71
N ALA A 139 -9.67 1.74 -12.25
CA ALA A 139 -10.71 0.73 -12.16
C ALA A 139 -10.90 0.31 -10.69
N ASP A 140 -12.07 -0.21 -10.35
CA ASP A 140 -12.40 -0.72 -9.00
C ASP A 140 -11.31 -1.67 -8.45
N VAL A 141 -10.79 -2.59 -9.29
CA VAL A 141 -9.68 -3.49 -8.95
C VAL A 141 -8.37 -2.71 -8.70
N GLY A 142 -8.15 -1.60 -9.40
CA GLY A 142 -6.94 -0.77 -9.25
C GLY A 142 -6.84 -0.14 -7.87
N ILE A 143 -7.90 0.51 -7.39
CA ILE A 143 -7.92 1.07 -6.03
C ILE A 143 -7.95 -0.03 -4.97
N GLY A 144 -8.59 -1.17 -5.26
CA GLY A 144 -8.57 -2.36 -4.41
C GLY A 144 -7.16 -2.88 -4.17
N ARG A 145 -6.31 -2.96 -5.20
CA ARG A 145 -4.91 -3.37 -5.08
C ARG A 145 -4.09 -2.41 -4.22
N ILE A 146 -4.36 -1.11 -4.27
CA ILE A 146 -3.70 -0.14 -3.38
C ILE A 146 -4.14 -0.37 -1.93
N ALA A 147 -5.44 -0.56 -1.67
CA ALA A 147 -5.95 -0.88 -0.33
C ALA A 147 -5.38 -2.20 0.21
N ALA A 148 -5.30 -3.25 -0.64
CA ALA A 148 -4.70 -4.54 -0.29
C ALA A 148 -3.21 -4.40 0.07
N SER A 149 -2.48 -3.49 -0.56
CA SER A 149 -1.04 -3.30 -0.38
C SER A 149 -0.65 -2.59 0.92
N GLY A 150 -1.62 -2.04 1.67
CA GLY A 150 -1.35 -1.34 2.91
C GLY A 150 -0.65 -2.24 3.93
N ARG A 151 0.53 -1.81 4.43
CA ARG A 151 1.28 -2.52 5.46
C ARG A 151 1.61 -1.59 6.62
N TYR A 152 1.78 -2.20 7.78
CA TYR A 152 2.26 -1.48 8.95
C TYR A 152 3.74 -1.10 8.77
N VAL A 153 4.08 0.09 9.22
CA VAL A 153 5.47 0.56 9.28
C VAL A 153 6.10 -0.02 10.56
N GLY A 154 6.74 -1.17 10.38
CA GLY A 154 7.37 -1.95 11.45
C GLY A 154 8.64 -1.32 12.03
#